data_8e4d2b0d769026d2e0a957fc853fcc38
#
_entry.id   8e4d2b0d769026d2e0a957fc853fcc38
#
_cell.length_a   1.000
_cell.length_b   1.000
_cell.length_c   1.000
_cell.angle_alpha   90.00
_cell.angle_beta   90.00
_cell.angle_gamma   90.00
#
_symmetry.space_group_name_H-M   'P 1'
#
loop_
_entity.id
_entity.type
_entity.pdbx_description
1 polymer ?
#
loop_
_entity_poly.entity_id
_entity_poly.type
_entity_poly.pdbx_seq_one_letter_code
_entity_poly.pdbx_strand_id
1 'polypeptide(L)'
;FNKAVVLSGMFRSPYETNPFFVPLPLEKAEKLGEEFFSFMGVSSLEEARKLDASFVRSKYSEFRGARNVMFCIVQDDKFCNGDAMKAFYSGDRVRVPVMAGNTGDEFIEGIKADDTDELRNKAIKYFGDNAEKFLEFDEAVKKSWCGYAAVSHPEIGVKSAFICESRLNEPRDCYYYRFIPDIPGDDNPGTFHSVDLWFFFDTIAKCTRPYTGRHYD
;
A
#
# COMPACT_ATOMS: atom_id res chain seq x y z
N PHE A 1 17.14 -9.40 14.31
CA PHE A 1 15.77 -9.92 14.60
C PHE A 1 15.62 -11.32 14.01
N ASN A 2 14.73 -12.14 14.60
CA ASN A 2 14.58 -13.56 14.26
C ASN A 2 13.28 -13.86 13.52
N LYS A 3 12.35 -12.95 13.50
CA LYS A 3 11.04 -13.04 12.83
C LYS A 3 10.59 -11.64 12.42
N ALA A 4 9.73 -11.54 11.43
CA ALA A 4 9.12 -10.30 11.00
C ALA A 4 7.59 -10.43 10.87
N VAL A 5 6.88 -9.39 11.25
CA VAL A 5 5.44 -9.25 10.99
C VAL A 5 5.24 -7.99 10.16
N VAL A 6 4.53 -8.11 9.06
CA VAL A 6 4.24 -7.02 8.12
C VAL A 6 2.73 -6.84 8.07
N LEU A 7 2.27 -5.75 8.68
CA LEU A 7 0.85 -5.41 8.78
C LEU A 7 0.50 -4.44 7.65
N SER A 8 -0.33 -4.89 6.72
CA SER A 8 -0.76 -4.12 5.54
C SER A 8 0.39 -3.46 4.75
N GLY A 9 1.58 -4.07 4.81
CA GLY A 9 2.72 -3.75 3.97
C GLY A 9 2.84 -4.76 2.82
N MET A 10 3.90 -4.69 2.04
CA MET A 10 4.16 -5.60 0.91
C MET A 10 3.05 -5.60 -0.17
N PHE A 11 2.25 -4.56 -0.22
CA PHE A 11 1.25 -4.43 -1.26
C PHE A 11 1.90 -3.82 -2.50
N ARG A 12 1.81 -4.53 -3.59
CA ARG A 12 2.02 -3.95 -4.90
C ARG A 12 0.77 -4.25 -5.70
N SER A 13 0.08 -3.19 -6.10
CA SER A 13 -1.00 -3.35 -7.03
C SER A 13 -0.44 -3.95 -8.32
N PRO A 14 -0.99 -5.05 -8.84
CA PRO A 14 -0.61 -5.56 -10.15
C PRO A 14 -1.09 -4.64 -11.28
N TYR A 15 -1.96 -3.67 -10.98
CA TYR A 15 -2.65 -2.85 -11.94
C TYR A 15 -1.95 -1.52 -12.23
N GLU A 16 -1.19 -1.00 -11.27
CA GLU A 16 -0.50 0.28 -11.43
C GLU A 16 0.82 0.32 -10.67
N THR A 17 1.76 1.09 -11.19
CA THR A 17 2.95 1.51 -10.46
C THR A 17 2.56 2.63 -9.49
N ASN A 18 1.96 2.27 -8.36
CA ASN A 18 1.72 3.25 -7.32
C ASN A 18 3.07 3.75 -6.79
N PRO A 19 3.36 5.06 -6.86
CA PRO A 19 4.64 5.62 -6.39
C PRO A 19 4.89 5.37 -4.90
N PHE A 20 3.87 5.04 -4.12
CA PHE A 20 4.02 4.65 -2.71
C PHE A 20 4.89 3.39 -2.52
N PHE A 21 4.90 2.49 -3.49
CA PHE A 21 5.53 1.19 -3.36
C PHE A 21 6.78 1.02 -4.21
N VAL A 22 7.10 2.01 -5.04
CA VAL A 22 8.30 2.02 -5.87
C VAL A 22 9.22 3.12 -5.36
N PRO A 23 10.41 2.76 -4.84
CA PRO A 23 11.36 3.77 -4.37
C PRO A 23 11.74 4.72 -5.50
N LEU A 24 11.81 6.00 -5.16
CA LEU A 24 12.27 7.03 -6.09
C LEU A 24 13.80 6.99 -6.16
N PRO A 25 14.42 6.93 -7.36
CA PRO A 25 15.86 7.05 -7.49
C PRO A 25 16.37 8.36 -6.85
N LEU A 26 17.52 8.30 -6.18
CA LEU A 26 18.08 9.43 -5.42
C LEU A 26 18.16 10.71 -6.27
N GLU A 27 18.71 10.64 -7.47
CA GLU A 27 18.84 11.78 -8.38
C GLU A 27 17.47 12.45 -8.68
N LYS A 28 16.43 11.64 -8.88
CA LYS A 28 15.08 12.17 -9.09
C LYS A 28 14.49 12.78 -7.83
N ALA A 29 14.78 12.20 -6.67
CA ALA A 29 14.33 12.73 -5.38
C ALA A 29 14.98 14.08 -5.07
N GLU A 30 16.29 14.20 -5.32
CA GLU A 30 17.05 15.44 -5.15
C GLU A 30 16.50 16.55 -6.06
N LYS A 31 16.32 16.26 -7.34
CA LYS A 31 15.72 17.21 -8.29
C LYS A 31 14.32 17.66 -7.87
N LEU A 32 13.49 16.72 -7.43
CA LEU A 32 12.15 17.04 -6.94
C LEU A 32 12.20 17.91 -5.67
N GLY A 33 13.20 17.67 -4.81
CA GLY A 33 13.47 18.48 -3.63
C GLY A 33 13.87 19.91 -3.98
N GLU A 34 14.76 20.10 -4.96
CA GLU A 34 15.16 21.41 -5.47
C GLU A 34 13.97 22.17 -6.06
N GLU A 35 13.14 21.49 -6.83
CA GLU A 35 11.91 22.09 -7.37
C GLU A 35 10.94 22.51 -6.26
N PHE A 36 10.82 21.70 -5.21
CA PHE A 36 9.97 22.04 -4.06
C PHE A 36 10.53 23.22 -3.26
N PHE A 37 11.85 23.30 -3.06
CA PHE A 37 12.49 24.45 -2.44
C PHE A 37 12.22 25.72 -3.23
N SER A 38 12.41 25.69 -4.53
CA SER A 38 12.09 26.81 -5.42
C SER A 38 10.62 27.21 -5.35
N PHE A 39 9.71 26.23 -5.26
CA PHE A 39 8.28 26.48 -5.11
C PHE A 39 7.92 27.15 -3.77
N MET A 40 8.66 26.85 -2.70
CA MET A 40 8.53 27.52 -1.41
C MET A 40 9.24 28.88 -1.32
N GLY A 41 10.04 29.22 -2.31
CA GLY A 41 10.83 30.46 -2.32
C GLY A 41 12.08 30.41 -1.45
N VAL A 42 12.65 29.22 -1.22
CA VAL A 42 13.89 29.01 -0.48
C VAL A 42 14.96 28.37 -1.35
N SER A 43 16.21 28.59 -1.02
CA SER A 43 17.38 28.10 -1.77
C SER A 43 18.21 27.07 -0.99
N SER A 44 17.92 26.85 0.28
CA SER A 44 18.67 25.95 1.12
C SER A 44 17.82 25.24 2.17
N LEU A 45 18.32 24.11 2.67
CA LEU A 45 17.71 23.40 3.78
C LEU A 45 17.67 24.25 5.06
N GLU A 46 18.70 25.10 5.25
CA GLU A 46 18.75 25.99 6.40
C GLU A 46 17.64 27.05 6.37
N GLU A 47 17.35 27.60 5.20
CA GLU A 47 16.21 28.50 5.00
C GLU A 47 14.89 27.78 5.20
N ALA A 48 14.74 26.59 4.62
CA ALA A 48 13.53 25.78 4.75
C ALA A 48 13.22 25.43 6.21
N ARG A 49 14.24 25.15 7.04
CA ARG A 49 14.09 24.85 8.47
C ARG A 49 13.60 26.05 9.32
N LYS A 50 13.67 27.25 8.80
CA LYS A 50 13.16 28.46 9.48
C LYS A 50 11.69 28.72 9.17
N LEU A 51 11.13 28.03 8.18
CA LEU A 51 9.73 28.16 7.80
C LEU A 51 8.82 27.50 8.84
N ASP A 52 7.63 28.07 8.98
CA ASP A 52 6.59 27.44 9.79
C ASP A 52 6.15 26.10 9.18
N ALA A 53 5.95 25.07 10.01
CA ALA A 53 5.58 23.74 9.57
C ALA A 53 4.23 23.72 8.84
N SER A 54 3.28 24.56 9.23
CA SER A 54 1.97 24.67 8.57
C SER A 54 2.11 25.26 7.16
N PHE A 55 3.01 26.22 6.98
CA PHE A 55 3.33 26.76 5.66
C PHE A 55 3.94 25.68 4.75
N VAL A 56 4.96 24.95 5.23
CA VAL A 56 5.59 23.86 4.46
C VAL A 56 4.56 22.81 4.06
N ARG A 57 3.69 22.42 4.98
CA ARG A 57 2.61 21.45 4.72
C ARG A 57 1.62 21.95 3.67
N SER A 58 1.21 23.22 3.74
CA SER A 58 0.31 23.81 2.74
C SER A 58 0.98 23.83 1.36
N LYS A 59 2.23 24.29 1.29
CA LYS A 59 3.00 24.31 0.05
C LYS A 59 3.24 22.92 -0.53
N TYR A 60 3.46 21.94 0.31
CA TYR A 60 3.55 20.54 -0.16
C TYR A 60 2.25 20.05 -0.78
N SER A 61 1.11 20.36 -0.18
CA SER A 61 -0.20 19.97 -0.73
C SER A 61 -0.46 20.61 -2.10
N GLU A 62 -0.13 21.91 -2.24
CA GLU A 62 -0.23 22.65 -3.51
C GLU A 62 0.71 22.05 -4.58
N PHE A 63 1.98 21.83 -4.21
CA PHE A 63 3.01 21.28 -5.10
C PHE A 63 2.66 19.88 -5.59
N ARG A 64 2.21 19.02 -4.67
CA ARG A 64 1.76 17.67 -4.98
C ARG A 64 0.58 17.67 -5.96
N GLY A 65 -0.43 18.49 -5.71
CA GLY A 65 -1.61 18.58 -6.57
C GLY A 65 -1.28 19.08 -7.97
N ALA A 66 -0.44 20.11 -8.07
CA ALA A 66 -0.07 20.72 -9.35
C ALA A 66 0.81 19.80 -10.24
N ARG A 67 1.60 18.92 -9.66
CA ARG A 67 2.57 18.06 -10.37
C ARG A 67 2.22 16.58 -10.38
N ASN A 68 1.18 16.17 -9.67
CA ASN A 68 0.83 14.77 -9.46
C ASN A 68 2.04 13.94 -8.97
N VAL A 69 2.78 14.48 -8.00
CA VAL A 69 3.96 13.84 -7.41
C VAL A 69 3.77 13.60 -5.93
N MET A 70 4.54 12.67 -5.38
CA MET A 70 4.58 12.40 -3.96
C MET A 70 6.01 12.11 -3.54
N PHE A 71 6.42 12.71 -2.41
CA PHE A 71 7.65 12.27 -1.75
C PHE A 71 7.40 10.92 -1.09
N CYS A 72 8.17 9.94 -1.48
CA CYS A 72 8.06 8.56 -1.02
C CYS A 72 9.44 8.03 -0.58
N ILE A 73 9.56 6.72 -0.40
CA ILE A 73 10.83 6.09 -0.10
C ILE A 73 11.83 6.39 -1.23
N VAL A 74 13.04 6.77 -0.85
CA VAL A 74 14.14 7.07 -1.79
C VAL A 74 15.12 5.91 -1.80
N GLN A 75 15.47 5.47 -3.00
CA GLN A 75 16.57 4.53 -3.19
C GLN A 75 17.89 5.29 -3.09
N ASP A 76 18.50 5.22 -1.92
CA ASP A 76 19.77 5.90 -1.59
C ASP A 76 20.95 4.93 -1.47
N ASP A 77 20.73 3.64 -1.74
CA ASP A 77 21.69 2.54 -1.64
C ASP A 77 22.34 2.39 -0.24
N LYS A 78 21.73 3.00 0.78
CA LYS A 78 22.13 2.88 2.19
C LYS A 78 21.01 2.32 3.04
N PHE A 79 19.87 3.01 3.08
CA PHE A 79 18.66 2.57 3.77
C PHE A 79 17.78 1.73 2.84
N CYS A 80 17.61 2.16 1.60
CA CYS A 80 16.79 1.48 0.61
C CYS A 80 17.63 1.17 -0.64
N ASN A 81 17.89 -0.12 -0.86
CA ASN A 81 18.69 -0.60 -2.01
C ASN A 81 17.83 -0.86 -3.25
N GLY A 82 16.53 -0.54 -3.19
CA GLY A 82 15.62 -0.73 -4.31
C GLY A 82 14.22 -1.18 -3.93
N ASP A 83 13.56 -1.80 -4.89
CA ASP A 83 12.19 -2.31 -4.74
C ASP A 83 12.15 -3.51 -3.78
N ALA A 84 11.56 -3.33 -2.60
CA ALA A 84 11.45 -4.36 -1.57
C ALA A 84 10.71 -5.62 -2.06
N MET A 85 9.75 -5.48 -2.98
CA MET A 85 9.04 -6.62 -3.55
C MET A 85 9.96 -7.42 -4.49
N LYS A 86 10.79 -6.75 -5.29
CA LYS A 86 11.80 -7.45 -6.11
C LYS A 86 12.78 -8.21 -5.23
N ALA A 87 13.28 -7.60 -4.16
CA ALA A 87 14.16 -8.27 -3.20
C ALA A 87 13.49 -9.50 -2.58
N PHE A 88 12.20 -9.39 -2.25
CA PHE A 88 11.45 -10.52 -1.72
C PHE A 88 11.26 -11.64 -2.74
N TYR A 89 10.89 -11.32 -3.98
CA TYR A 89 10.72 -12.31 -5.07
C TYR A 89 12.01 -13.02 -5.45
N SER A 90 13.14 -12.33 -5.41
CA SER A 90 14.46 -12.91 -5.70
C SER A 90 15.09 -13.66 -4.52
N GLY A 91 14.53 -13.50 -3.31
CA GLY A 91 15.11 -14.02 -2.08
C GLY A 91 16.30 -13.21 -1.56
N ASP A 92 16.60 -12.06 -2.16
CA ASP A 92 17.66 -11.12 -1.73
C ASP A 92 17.17 -10.26 -0.54
N ARG A 93 16.98 -10.91 0.57
CA ARG A 93 16.50 -10.31 1.81
C ARG A 93 17.03 -11.04 3.04
N VAL A 94 16.87 -10.44 4.21
CA VAL A 94 17.15 -11.12 5.48
C VAL A 94 16.25 -12.36 5.59
N ARG A 95 16.88 -13.52 5.77
CA ARG A 95 16.24 -14.83 5.74
C ARG A 95 15.66 -15.19 7.11
N VAL A 96 14.50 -14.64 7.43
CA VAL A 96 13.74 -14.92 8.64
C VAL A 96 12.30 -15.32 8.31
N PRO A 97 11.62 -16.09 9.17
CA PRO A 97 10.18 -16.31 9.06
C PRO A 97 9.41 -15.01 9.02
N VAL A 98 8.42 -14.92 8.13
CA VAL A 98 7.61 -13.73 7.92
C VAL A 98 6.14 -14.06 8.04
N MET A 99 5.40 -13.29 8.82
CA MET A 99 3.95 -13.23 8.76
C MET A 99 3.57 -11.91 8.09
N ALA A 100 2.82 -11.95 6.99
CA ALA A 100 2.32 -10.77 6.32
C ALA A 100 0.87 -10.93 5.93
N GLY A 101 0.12 -9.85 5.93
CA GLY A 101 -1.28 -9.87 5.58
C GLY A 101 -1.88 -8.47 5.53
N ASN A 102 -3.19 -8.45 5.47
CA ASN A 102 -3.96 -7.23 5.26
C ASN A 102 -5.33 -7.32 5.94
N THR A 103 -5.97 -6.17 6.08
CA THR A 103 -7.38 -6.07 6.48
C THR A 103 -8.29 -6.45 5.31
N GLY A 104 -9.56 -6.72 5.59
CA GLY A 104 -10.56 -7.07 4.58
C GLY A 104 -10.79 -5.95 3.58
N ASP A 105 -10.83 -4.73 4.08
CA ASP A 105 -11.20 -3.52 3.32
C ASP A 105 -10.04 -2.53 3.26
N GLU A 106 -9.00 -2.90 2.52
CA GLU A 106 -7.85 -2.02 2.27
C GLU A 106 -8.22 -0.89 1.29
N PHE A 107 -7.54 0.26 1.42
CA PHE A 107 -7.72 1.41 0.52
C PHE A 107 -6.95 1.30 -0.81
N ILE A 108 -6.36 0.14 -1.08
CA ILE A 108 -5.58 -0.07 -2.30
C ILE A 108 -6.50 -0.14 -3.50
N GLU A 109 -6.24 0.72 -4.47
CA GLU A 109 -7.04 0.78 -5.69
C GLU A 109 -6.91 -0.50 -6.51
N GLY A 110 -8.07 -1.06 -6.87
CA GLY A 110 -8.18 -2.12 -7.87
C GLY A 110 -8.48 -1.55 -9.25
N ILE A 111 -9.03 -2.39 -10.12
CA ILE A 111 -9.54 -1.92 -11.41
C ILE A 111 -10.85 -1.16 -11.18
N LYS A 112 -10.83 0.16 -11.39
CA LYS A 112 -12.06 0.97 -11.39
C LYS A 112 -12.75 0.83 -12.73
N ALA A 113 -14.06 0.56 -12.71
CA ALA A 113 -14.87 0.46 -13.90
C ALA A 113 -16.31 0.93 -13.58
N ASP A 114 -16.94 1.60 -14.52
CA ASP A 114 -18.31 2.10 -14.37
C ASP A 114 -19.34 1.00 -14.71
N ASP A 115 -18.91 0.01 -15.49
CA ASP A 115 -19.74 -1.13 -15.86
C ASP A 115 -18.93 -2.41 -16.09
N THR A 116 -19.63 -3.50 -16.36
CA THR A 116 -19.04 -4.84 -16.55
C THR A 116 -18.18 -4.92 -17.82
N ASP A 117 -18.56 -4.21 -18.88
CA ASP A 117 -17.81 -4.26 -20.15
C ASP A 117 -16.51 -3.50 -20.03
N GLU A 118 -16.52 -2.36 -19.36
CA GLU A 118 -15.29 -1.61 -19.06
C GLU A 118 -14.36 -2.41 -18.16
N LEU A 119 -14.90 -3.09 -17.12
CA LEU A 119 -14.12 -3.95 -16.25
C LEU A 119 -13.47 -5.09 -17.04
N ARG A 120 -14.22 -5.74 -17.93
CA ARG A 120 -13.71 -6.81 -18.81
C ARG A 120 -12.58 -6.31 -19.70
N ASN A 121 -12.77 -5.17 -20.35
CA ASN A 121 -11.77 -4.57 -21.22
C ASN A 121 -10.49 -4.21 -20.45
N LYS A 122 -10.61 -3.67 -19.26
CA LYS A 122 -9.47 -3.39 -18.38
C LYS A 122 -8.80 -4.67 -17.91
N ALA A 123 -9.55 -5.70 -17.52
CA ALA A 123 -9.00 -6.99 -17.14
C ALA A 123 -8.21 -7.64 -18.29
N ILE A 124 -8.72 -7.61 -19.52
CA ILE A 124 -8.00 -8.10 -20.71
C ILE A 124 -6.69 -7.33 -20.90
N LYS A 125 -6.70 -6.03 -20.74
CA LYS A 125 -5.50 -5.19 -20.85
C LYS A 125 -4.42 -5.58 -19.84
N TYR A 126 -4.79 -5.92 -18.60
CA TYR A 126 -3.85 -6.23 -17.52
C TYR A 126 -3.43 -7.71 -17.50
N PHE A 127 -4.33 -8.63 -17.84
CA PHE A 127 -4.15 -10.07 -17.62
C PHE A 127 -4.14 -10.90 -18.90
N GLY A 128 -4.45 -10.31 -20.07
CA GLY A 128 -4.49 -11.05 -21.34
C GLY A 128 -5.38 -12.27 -21.25
N ASP A 129 -4.83 -13.44 -21.59
CA ASP A 129 -5.55 -14.74 -21.60
C ASP A 129 -6.05 -15.18 -20.20
N ASN A 130 -5.57 -14.56 -19.14
CA ASN A 130 -6.02 -14.85 -17.79
C ASN A 130 -7.17 -13.93 -17.31
N ALA A 131 -7.65 -13.03 -18.16
CA ALA A 131 -8.69 -12.06 -17.79
C ALA A 131 -9.97 -12.72 -17.29
N GLU A 132 -10.43 -13.79 -17.95
CA GLU A 132 -11.66 -14.50 -17.55
C GLU A 132 -11.50 -15.15 -16.17
N LYS A 133 -10.35 -15.77 -15.88
CA LYS A 133 -10.06 -16.33 -14.55
C LYS A 133 -10.04 -15.26 -13.46
N PHE A 134 -9.51 -14.08 -13.80
CA PHE A 134 -9.54 -12.93 -12.90
C PHE A 134 -10.98 -12.50 -12.62
N LEU A 135 -11.81 -12.38 -13.65
CA LEU A 135 -13.21 -11.96 -13.52
C LEU A 135 -14.04 -12.96 -12.73
N GLU A 136 -13.83 -14.27 -12.92
CA GLU A 136 -14.46 -15.32 -12.12
C GLU A 136 -14.11 -15.22 -10.64
N PHE A 137 -12.85 -14.96 -10.33
CA PHE A 137 -12.38 -14.74 -8.96
C PHE A 137 -12.98 -13.47 -8.37
N ASP A 138 -13.03 -12.42 -9.16
CA ASP A 138 -13.58 -11.13 -8.82
C ASP A 138 -15.09 -11.19 -8.51
N GLU A 139 -15.86 -11.95 -9.29
CA GLU A 139 -17.30 -12.19 -9.03
C GLU A 139 -17.57 -12.78 -7.65
N ALA A 140 -16.69 -13.67 -7.18
CA ALA A 140 -16.80 -14.25 -5.85
C ALA A 140 -16.55 -13.21 -4.73
N VAL A 141 -15.69 -12.24 -5.00
CA VAL A 141 -15.36 -11.15 -4.06
C VAL A 141 -16.42 -10.05 -4.09
N LYS A 142 -16.94 -9.69 -5.27
CA LYS A 142 -18.00 -8.67 -5.43
C LYS A 142 -19.28 -8.97 -4.68
N LYS A 143 -19.64 -10.23 -4.50
CA LYS A 143 -20.82 -10.60 -3.72
C LYS A 143 -20.73 -10.19 -2.25
N SER A 144 -19.55 -9.90 -1.76
CA SER A 144 -19.31 -9.40 -0.41
C SER A 144 -19.25 -7.87 -0.32
N TRP A 145 -19.24 -7.14 -1.45
CA TRP A 145 -19.07 -5.68 -1.51
C TRP A 145 -20.17 -5.00 -2.32
N CYS A 146 -20.68 -3.90 -1.81
CA CYS A 146 -21.68 -3.08 -2.51
C CYS A 146 -21.00 -2.20 -3.56
N GLY A 147 -21.15 -2.55 -4.85
CA GLY A 147 -20.83 -1.69 -5.98
C GLY A 147 -19.71 -2.19 -6.91
N TYR A 148 -19.83 -1.83 -8.18
CA TYR A 148 -18.92 -2.18 -9.25
C TYR A 148 -17.54 -1.52 -9.20
N ALA A 149 -17.30 -0.68 -8.21
CA ALA A 149 -16.11 0.12 -8.14
C ALA A 149 -14.98 -0.59 -7.38
N ALA A 150 -13.92 -0.87 -8.05
CA ALA A 150 -12.60 -1.16 -7.49
C ALA A 150 -12.51 -2.47 -6.69
N VAL A 151 -12.25 -3.57 -7.35
CA VAL A 151 -11.81 -4.76 -6.66
C VAL A 151 -10.34 -4.61 -6.34
N SER A 152 -10.04 -4.45 -5.07
CA SER A 152 -8.69 -4.48 -4.56
C SER A 152 -8.35 -5.90 -4.13
N HIS A 153 -7.24 -6.41 -4.63
CA HIS A 153 -6.69 -7.70 -4.24
C HIS A 153 -5.31 -7.52 -3.61
N PRO A 154 -5.22 -6.92 -2.42
CA PRO A 154 -3.94 -6.68 -1.76
C PRO A 154 -3.17 -7.96 -1.48
N GLU A 155 -3.89 -9.08 -1.32
CA GLU A 155 -3.31 -10.40 -1.08
C GLU A 155 -2.48 -10.95 -2.24
N ILE A 156 -2.71 -10.50 -3.48
CA ILE A 156 -2.00 -11.04 -4.66
C ILE A 156 -0.49 -10.82 -4.51
N GLY A 157 -0.08 -9.62 -4.13
CA GLY A 157 1.34 -9.30 -3.95
C GLY A 157 1.99 -10.19 -2.89
N VAL A 158 1.39 -10.29 -1.72
CA VAL A 158 1.91 -11.09 -0.60
C VAL A 158 1.96 -12.58 -0.94
N LYS A 159 0.86 -13.13 -1.46
CA LYS A 159 0.79 -14.55 -1.83
C LYS A 159 1.78 -14.90 -2.94
N SER A 160 1.95 -14.03 -3.94
CA SER A 160 2.94 -14.21 -4.99
C SER A 160 4.36 -14.22 -4.44
N ALA A 161 4.68 -13.33 -3.50
CA ALA A 161 5.97 -13.29 -2.83
C ALA A 161 6.23 -14.59 -2.04
N PHE A 162 5.23 -15.11 -1.34
CA PHE A 162 5.35 -16.36 -0.58
C PHE A 162 5.49 -17.59 -1.47
N ILE A 163 4.84 -17.60 -2.63
CA ILE A 163 5.05 -18.65 -3.65
C ILE A 163 6.49 -18.58 -4.18
N CYS A 164 7.04 -17.39 -4.42
CA CYS A 164 8.44 -17.25 -4.83
C CYS A 164 9.38 -17.76 -3.74
N GLU A 165 9.14 -17.38 -2.47
CA GLU A 165 9.94 -17.87 -1.34
C GLU A 165 9.93 -19.41 -1.25
N SER A 166 8.78 -20.06 -1.43
CA SER A 166 8.67 -21.52 -1.35
C SER A 166 9.46 -22.27 -2.44
N ARG A 167 9.87 -21.57 -3.50
CA ARG A 167 10.66 -22.13 -4.61
C ARG A 167 12.16 -21.96 -4.45
N LEU A 168 12.61 -21.28 -3.39
CA LEU A 168 14.02 -21.11 -3.09
C LEU A 168 14.62 -22.43 -2.56
N ASN A 169 15.94 -22.60 -2.70
CA ASN A 169 16.62 -23.80 -2.21
C ASN A 169 16.48 -24.01 -0.70
N GLU A 170 16.40 -22.91 0.05
CA GLU A 170 16.23 -22.93 1.50
C GLU A 170 15.08 -22.00 1.87
N PRO A 171 13.82 -22.36 1.64
CA PRO A 171 12.69 -21.50 1.93
C PRO A 171 12.56 -21.25 3.44
N ARG A 172 12.03 -20.09 3.80
CA ARG A 172 11.66 -19.76 5.17
C ARG A 172 10.14 -19.81 5.32
N ASP A 173 9.69 -20.06 6.54
CA ASP A 173 8.27 -20.10 6.82
C ASP A 173 7.63 -18.75 6.54
N CYS A 174 6.56 -18.78 5.78
CA CYS A 174 5.76 -17.62 5.43
C CYS A 174 4.31 -17.87 5.78
N TYR A 175 3.72 -16.94 6.53
CA TYR A 175 2.35 -17.03 7.02
C TYR A 175 1.56 -15.85 6.48
N TYR A 176 0.49 -16.13 5.73
CA TYR A 176 -0.43 -15.10 5.28
C TYR A 176 -1.61 -15.01 6.24
N TYR A 177 -2.00 -13.79 6.62
CA TYR A 177 -3.26 -13.54 7.33
C TYR A 177 -4.14 -12.59 6.55
N ARG A 178 -5.45 -12.73 6.71
CA ARG A 178 -6.45 -11.75 6.32
C ARG A 178 -7.29 -11.44 7.55
N PHE A 179 -7.29 -10.18 7.93
CA PHE A 179 -8.04 -9.71 9.10
C PHE A 179 -9.42 -9.25 8.66
N ILE A 180 -10.48 -9.98 9.07
CA ILE A 180 -11.86 -9.77 8.62
C ILE A 180 -12.89 -9.78 9.77
N PRO A 181 -12.59 -9.30 10.98
CA PRO A 181 -13.63 -9.22 12.00
C PRO A 181 -14.69 -8.22 11.59
N ASP A 182 -15.90 -8.45 12.06
CA ASP A 182 -17.00 -7.50 11.93
C ASP A 182 -16.79 -6.35 12.93
N ILE A 183 -16.39 -5.19 12.45
CA ILE A 183 -16.14 -4.02 13.29
C ILE A 183 -17.48 -3.31 13.50
N PRO A 184 -17.95 -3.19 14.76
CA PRO A 184 -19.25 -2.59 15.04
C PRO A 184 -19.29 -1.11 14.67
N GLY A 185 -20.44 -0.66 14.18
CA GLY A 185 -20.71 0.74 13.87
C GLY A 185 -21.94 0.90 12.97
N ASP A 186 -22.80 1.87 13.28
CA ASP A 186 -24.03 2.13 12.49
C ASP A 186 -23.73 2.57 11.05
N ASP A 187 -22.51 3.00 10.80
CA ASP A 187 -22.01 3.45 9.51
C ASP A 187 -21.31 2.33 8.71
N ASN A 188 -21.44 1.08 9.17
CA ASN A 188 -20.89 -0.11 8.53
C ASN A 188 -19.40 0.08 8.12
N PRO A 189 -18.50 0.25 9.09
CA PRO A 189 -17.10 0.65 8.81
C PRO A 189 -16.30 -0.39 8.03
N GLY A 190 -16.77 -1.62 7.97
CA GLY A 190 -15.99 -2.73 7.44
C GLY A 190 -14.70 -2.98 8.22
N THR A 191 -13.84 -3.78 7.64
CA THR A 191 -12.51 -4.08 8.21
C THR A 191 -11.48 -3.13 7.58
N PHE A 192 -11.60 -1.85 7.88
CA PHE A 192 -10.82 -0.78 7.26
C PHE A 192 -9.31 -0.88 7.55
N HIS A 193 -8.51 -0.25 6.71
CA HIS A 193 -7.05 -0.23 6.83
C HIS A 193 -6.58 0.19 8.22
N SER A 194 -5.62 -0.55 8.77
CA SER A 194 -5.00 -0.36 10.09
C SER A 194 -5.86 -0.74 11.29
N VAL A 195 -7.07 -1.26 11.13
CA VAL A 195 -7.91 -1.70 12.27
C VAL A 195 -7.30 -2.89 13.01
N ASP A 196 -6.54 -3.72 12.33
CA ASP A 196 -5.82 -4.85 12.89
C ASP A 196 -4.73 -4.44 13.91
N LEU A 197 -4.20 -3.24 13.82
CA LEU A 197 -3.19 -2.71 14.75
C LEU A 197 -3.69 -2.72 16.20
N TRP A 198 -4.96 -2.44 16.42
CA TRP A 198 -5.54 -2.42 17.77
C TRP A 198 -5.50 -3.79 18.44
N PHE A 199 -5.64 -4.85 17.65
CA PHE A 199 -5.59 -6.23 18.11
C PHE A 199 -4.15 -6.72 18.26
N PHE A 200 -3.28 -6.39 17.31
CA PHE A 200 -1.86 -6.76 17.39
C PHE A 200 -1.14 -6.11 18.58
N PHE A 201 -1.51 -4.89 18.94
CA PHE A 201 -0.88 -4.15 20.03
C PHE A 201 -1.71 -4.12 21.33
N ASP A 202 -2.82 -4.86 21.39
CA ASP A 202 -3.72 -4.91 22.56
C ASP A 202 -4.12 -3.49 23.03
N THR A 203 -4.53 -2.67 22.09
CA THR A 203 -4.89 -1.26 22.35
C THR A 203 -6.35 -0.94 22.04
N ILE A 204 -7.20 -1.95 21.88
CA ILE A 204 -8.59 -1.79 21.47
C ILE A 204 -9.38 -0.85 22.41
N ALA A 205 -9.17 -0.97 23.71
CA ALA A 205 -9.80 -0.10 24.69
C ALA A 205 -9.38 1.38 24.63
N LYS A 206 -8.33 1.70 23.85
CA LYS A 206 -7.79 3.05 23.68
C LYS A 206 -7.99 3.58 22.26
N CYS A 207 -8.55 2.74 21.37
CA CYS A 207 -8.67 3.11 19.99
C CYS A 207 -9.79 4.11 19.77
N THR A 208 -9.56 4.99 18.81
CA THR A 208 -10.58 5.92 18.32
C THR A 208 -10.64 5.75 16.81
N ARG A 209 -11.81 5.57 16.27
CA ARG A 209 -11.97 5.44 14.84
C ARG A 209 -11.52 6.72 14.13
N PRO A 210 -10.58 6.64 13.16
CA PRO A 210 -9.92 7.83 12.58
C PRO A 210 -10.86 8.90 12.02
N TYR A 211 -12.01 8.49 11.47
CA TYR A 211 -12.91 9.40 10.75
C TYR A 211 -14.14 9.80 11.55
N THR A 212 -14.50 9.12 12.62
CA THR A 212 -15.73 9.36 13.38
C THR A 212 -15.49 9.76 14.83
N GLY A 213 -14.26 9.64 15.33
CA GLY A 213 -13.91 9.88 16.73
C GLY A 213 -14.56 8.89 17.70
N ARG A 214 -15.17 7.81 17.20
CA ARG A 214 -15.79 6.78 18.04
C ARG A 214 -14.75 5.94 18.75
N HIS A 215 -14.98 5.68 20.02
CA HIS A 215 -14.28 4.65 20.77
C HIS A 215 -15.03 3.32 20.64
N TYR A 216 -14.27 2.24 20.64
CA TYR A 216 -14.78 0.87 20.69
C TYR A 216 -14.48 0.30 22.08
N ASP A 217 -15.49 -0.23 22.73
CA ASP A 217 -15.39 -0.86 24.03
C ASP A 217 -14.94 -2.33 23.93
#